data_80abcd42450b7a75c076144b2934f03c
#
_entry.id   80abcd42450b7a75c076144b2934f03c
#
_cell.length_a   1.000
_cell.length_b   1.000
_cell.length_c   1.000
_cell.angle_alpha   90.00
_cell.angle_beta   90.00
_cell.angle_gamma   90.00
#
_symmetry.space_group_name_H-M   'P 1'
#
loop_
_entity.id
_entity.type
_entity.pdbx_description
1 polymer ?
#
loop_
_entity_poly.entity_id
_entity_poly.type
_entity_poly.pdbx_seq_one_letter_code
_entity_poly.pdbx_strand_id
1 'polypeptide(L)'
;MNLKKEVKIMQTNTIFSVFVENLSELNEGNMVGCWVEFPCDYDEWKEVLAKIGNPEEIIITDTENYTDLESLPINQYSSYSDIQEIAEYIEYLQDDEYKEDLFTAVYNSIAS
;
A
#
# COMPACT_ATOMS: atom_id res chain seq x y z
N MET A 1 -7.17 -20.03 -17.32
CA MET A 1 -6.73 -20.09 -16.15
C MET A 1 -5.98 -18.93 -15.70
N ASN A 2 -6.06 -18.71 -14.59
CA ASN A 2 -5.53 -17.62 -14.00
C ASN A 2 -4.32 -17.85 -13.30
N LEU A 3 -3.45 -18.68 -13.79
CA LEU A 3 -2.21 -18.94 -13.18
C LEU A 3 -1.48 -17.71 -12.84
N LYS A 4 -1.49 -16.77 -13.73
CA LYS A 4 -0.81 -15.56 -13.49
C LYS A 4 -1.39 -14.86 -12.32
N LYS A 5 -2.67 -14.83 -12.23
CA LYS A 5 -3.29 -14.17 -11.15
C LYS A 5 -3.00 -14.90 -9.87
N GLU A 6 -3.00 -16.19 -9.92
CA GLU A 6 -2.72 -16.95 -8.75
C GLU A 6 -1.30 -16.76 -8.29
N VAL A 7 -0.38 -16.67 -9.23
CA VAL A 7 0.98 -16.44 -8.85
C VAL A 7 1.11 -15.10 -8.18
N LYS A 8 0.41 -14.11 -8.68
CA LYS A 8 0.48 -12.82 -8.08
C LYS A 8 -0.10 -12.85 -6.70
N ILE A 9 -1.19 -13.54 -6.51
CA ILE A 9 -1.78 -13.63 -5.21
C ILE A 9 -0.86 -14.33 -4.26
N MET A 10 -0.07 -15.25 -4.77
CA MET A 10 0.82 -15.94 -3.89
C MET A 10 2.05 -15.16 -3.56
N GLN A 11 2.13 -13.92 -3.96
CA GLN A 11 3.19 -13.10 -3.49
C GLN A 11 3.05 -12.99 -2.01
N THR A 12 3.85 -13.71 -1.32
CA THR A 12 3.78 -13.74 0.11
C THR A 12 4.35 -12.49 0.71
N ASN A 13 4.95 -11.65 -0.13
CA ASN A 13 5.55 -10.44 0.41
C ASN A 13 4.63 -9.24 0.42
N THR A 14 3.35 -9.42 0.13
CA THR A 14 2.41 -8.30 0.23
C THR A 14 2.20 -7.99 1.71
N ILE A 15 2.49 -6.79 2.10
CA ILE A 15 2.41 -6.35 3.48
C ILE A 15 1.05 -5.71 3.77
N PHE A 16 0.55 -4.92 2.85
CA PHE A 16 -0.76 -4.32 2.97
C PHE A 16 -1.21 -3.87 1.59
N SER A 17 -2.47 -3.51 1.47
CA SER A 17 -3.01 -2.99 0.23
C SER A 17 -3.72 -1.68 0.52
N VAL A 18 -3.76 -0.79 -0.44
CA VAL A 18 -4.50 0.46 -0.31
C VAL A 18 -5.44 0.59 -1.50
N PHE A 19 -6.58 1.23 -1.28
CA PHE A 19 -7.51 1.50 -2.37
C PHE A 19 -7.26 2.93 -2.81
N VAL A 20 -6.82 3.10 -4.06
CA VAL A 20 -6.43 4.40 -4.60
C VAL A 20 -7.51 4.86 -5.56
N GLU A 21 -8.01 6.07 -5.37
CA GLU A 21 -9.04 6.60 -6.23
C GLU A 21 -8.60 7.89 -6.91
N ASN A 22 -9.17 8.10 -8.09
CA ASN A 22 -8.97 9.33 -8.84
C ASN A 22 -9.81 10.41 -8.15
N LEU A 23 -9.16 11.38 -7.53
CA LEU A 23 -9.84 12.36 -6.71
C LEU A 23 -10.81 13.22 -7.53
N SER A 24 -10.43 13.58 -8.73
CA SER A 24 -11.29 14.40 -9.56
C SER A 24 -12.59 13.67 -9.88
N GLU A 25 -12.50 12.39 -10.19
CA GLU A 25 -13.70 11.62 -10.49
C GLU A 25 -14.55 11.45 -9.22
N LEU A 26 -13.91 11.24 -8.10
CA LEU A 26 -14.64 11.07 -6.86
C LEU A 26 -15.42 12.34 -6.53
N ASN A 27 -14.82 13.49 -6.77
CA ASN A 27 -15.50 14.76 -6.53
C ASN A 27 -16.72 14.94 -7.41
N GLU A 28 -16.75 14.22 -8.53
CA GLU A 28 -17.88 14.29 -9.43
C GLU A 28 -18.89 13.18 -9.15
N GLY A 29 -18.67 12.41 -8.12
CA GLY A 29 -19.58 11.35 -7.76
C GLY A 29 -19.29 10.01 -8.39
N ASN A 30 -18.14 9.87 -9.05
CA ASN A 30 -17.77 8.62 -9.70
C ASN A 30 -16.67 7.93 -8.92
N MET A 31 -16.78 6.61 -8.78
CA MET A 31 -15.74 5.87 -8.09
C MET A 31 -14.84 5.25 -9.15
N VAL A 32 -13.65 5.79 -9.31
CA VAL A 32 -12.68 5.29 -10.27
C VAL A 32 -11.39 5.02 -9.49
N GLY A 33 -11.16 3.77 -9.17
CA GLY A 33 -10.00 3.42 -8.37
C GLY A 33 -9.67 1.96 -8.46
N CYS A 34 -8.63 1.55 -7.76
CA CYS A 34 -8.28 0.13 -7.68
C CYS A 34 -7.41 -0.12 -6.47
N TRP A 35 -7.34 -1.39 -6.09
CA TRP A 35 -6.49 -1.82 -4.99
C TRP A 35 -5.06 -1.95 -5.48
N VAL A 36 -4.12 -1.57 -4.63
CA VAL A 36 -2.70 -1.66 -4.93
C VAL A 36 -2.01 -2.37 -3.79
N GLU A 37 -1.30 -3.43 -4.11
CA GLU A 37 -0.57 -4.20 -3.10
C GLU A 37 0.82 -3.60 -2.93
N PHE A 38 1.27 -3.49 -1.69
CA PHE A 38 2.61 -2.97 -1.39
C PHE A 38 3.44 -4.03 -0.69
N PRO A 39 4.73 -4.10 -0.94
CA PRO A 39 5.52 -3.15 -1.74
C PRO A 39 5.18 -3.19 -3.22
N CYS A 40 5.36 -2.06 -3.88
CA CYS A 40 4.96 -1.91 -5.25
C CYS A 40 5.99 -1.01 -5.93
N ASP A 41 6.65 -1.47 -6.98
CA ASP A 41 7.67 -0.61 -7.59
C ASP A 41 7.01 0.51 -8.38
N TYR A 42 7.81 1.46 -8.78
CA TYR A 42 7.28 2.67 -9.38
C TYR A 42 6.63 2.39 -10.73
N ASP A 43 7.13 1.41 -11.47
CA ASP A 43 6.52 1.08 -12.75
C ASP A 43 5.14 0.49 -12.56
N GLU A 44 4.98 -0.34 -11.54
CA GLU A 44 3.68 -0.89 -11.21
C GLU A 44 2.74 0.22 -10.77
N TRP A 45 3.25 1.16 -10.01
CA TRP A 45 2.44 2.28 -9.55
C TRP A 45 1.95 3.11 -10.73
N LYS A 46 2.82 3.32 -11.71
CA LYS A 46 2.43 4.08 -12.88
C LYS A 46 1.35 3.36 -13.69
N GLU A 47 1.40 2.04 -13.70
CA GLU A 47 0.37 1.28 -14.38
C GLU A 47 -0.97 1.45 -13.68
N VAL A 48 -0.95 1.49 -12.36
CA VAL A 48 -2.15 1.71 -11.59
C VAL A 48 -2.74 3.07 -11.92
N LEU A 49 -1.89 4.09 -11.93
CA LEU A 49 -2.37 5.42 -12.25
C LEU A 49 -3.00 5.48 -13.64
N ALA A 50 -2.41 4.77 -14.58
CA ALA A 50 -2.97 4.75 -15.92
C ALA A 50 -4.35 4.10 -15.95
N LYS A 51 -4.53 3.07 -15.13
CA LYS A 51 -5.81 2.38 -15.08
C LYS A 51 -6.92 3.27 -14.55
N ILE A 52 -6.60 4.21 -13.72
CA ILE A 52 -7.61 5.07 -13.13
C ILE A 52 -7.61 6.48 -13.74
N GLY A 53 -7.01 6.59 -14.94
CA GLY A 53 -7.13 7.82 -15.72
C GLY A 53 -6.03 8.83 -15.56
N ASN A 54 -4.89 8.43 -15.04
CA ASN A 54 -3.74 9.30 -14.83
C ASN A 54 -4.13 10.60 -14.14
N PRO A 55 -4.75 10.51 -12.96
CA PRO A 55 -5.22 11.72 -12.28
C PRO A 55 -4.07 12.58 -11.78
N GLU A 56 -4.32 13.86 -11.64
CA GLU A 56 -3.35 14.74 -11.05
C GLU A 56 -3.24 14.50 -9.56
N GLU A 57 -4.35 14.11 -8.94
CA GLU A 57 -4.37 13.83 -7.53
C GLU A 57 -5.13 12.57 -7.23
N ILE A 58 -4.62 11.81 -6.28
CA ILE A 58 -5.28 10.59 -5.85
C ILE A 58 -5.66 10.74 -4.39
N ILE A 59 -6.51 9.84 -3.93
CA ILE A 59 -6.86 9.80 -2.53
C ILE A 59 -6.93 8.32 -2.14
N ILE A 60 -6.46 8.01 -0.93
CA ILE A 60 -6.50 6.66 -0.40
C ILE A 60 -7.76 6.57 0.44
N THR A 61 -8.68 5.71 0.07
CA THR A 61 -9.95 5.65 0.78
C THR A 61 -10.14 4.37 1.58
N ASP A 62 -9.25 3.41 1.42
CA ASP A 62 -9.36 2.18 2.21
C ASP A 62 -8.00 1.52 2.27
N THR A 63 -7.78 0.68 3.27
CA THR A 63 -6.55 -0.09 3.39
C THR A 63 -6.89 -1.47 3.91
N GLU A 64 -6.05 -2.44 3.55
CA GLU A 64 -6.13 -3.78 4.11
C GLU A 64 -4.76 -4.11 4.67
N ASN A 65 -4.72 -4.38 5.96
CA ASN A 65 -3.47 -4.61 6.68
C ASN A 65 -3.28 -6.10 6.92
N TYR A 66 -2.23 -6.66 6.34
CA TYR A 66 -1.96 -8.09 6.51
C TYR A 66 -0.89 -8.36 7.56
N THR A 67 -0.54 -7.34 8.33
CA THR A 67 0.45 -7.50 9.39
C THR A 67 -0.25 -7.66 10.73
N ASP A 68 0.52 -7.88 11.78
CA ASP A 68 -0.04 -7.98 13.11
C ASP A 68 -0.17 -6.62 13.77
N LEU A 69 0.17 -5.55 13.06
CA LEU A 69 0.08 -4.22 13.61
C LEU A 69 -1.37 -3.79 13.65
N GLU A 70 -1.73 -3.04 14.69
CA GLU A 70 -3.09 -2.59 14.84
C GLU A 70 -3.49 -1.62 13.75
N SER A 71 -2.57 -0.78 13.32
CA SER A 71 -2.85 0.18 12.28
C SER A 71 -1.57 0.53 11.55
N LEU A 72 -1.73 1.16 10.41
CA LEU A 72 -0.59 1.58 9.60
C LEU A 72 -0.57 3.10 9.53
N PRO A 73 0.62 3.71 9.51
CA PRO A 73 0.72 5.17 9.46
C PRO A 73 0.49 5.68 8.03
N ILE A 74 -0.66 5.33 7.47
CA ILE A 74 -1.05 5.72 6.13
C ILE A 74 -2.33 6.51 6.24
N ASN A 75 -2.38 7.68 5.62
CA ASN A 75 -3.60 8.45 5.63
C ASN A 75 -4.06 8.71 4.21
N GLN A 76 -5.20 9.35 4.04
CA GLN A 76 -5.80 9.47 2.73
C GLN A 76 -4.96 10.29 1.75
N TYR A 77 -4.04 11.07 2.25
CA TYR A 77 -3.19 11.89 1.38
C TYR A 77 -1.75 11.41 1.32
N SER A 78 -1.47 10.21 1.79
CA SER A 78 -0.10 9.67 1.74
C SER A 78 0.33 9.51 0.29
N SER A 79 1.59 9.81 0.01
CA SER A 79 2.12 9.68 -1.34
C SER A 79 2.63 8.28 -1.59
N TYR A 80 2.84 7.95 -2.86
CA TYR A 80 3.40 6.65 -3.20
C TYR A 80 4.72 6.41 -2.46
N SER A 81 5.60 7.37 -2.47
CA SER A 81 6.91 7.14 -1.86
C SER A 81 6.81 6.94 -0.36
N ASP A 82 5.87 7.63 0.29
CA ASP A 82 5.69 7.43 1.72
C ASP A 82 5.16 6.02 1.98
N ILE A 83 4.19 5.58 1.20
CA ILE A 83 3.59 4.26 1.40
C ILE A 83 4.59 3.15 1.10
N GLN A 84 5.35 3.34 0.02
CA GLN A 84 6.35 2.34 -0.36
C GLN A 84 7.44 2.25 0.70
N GLU A 85 7.85 3.37 1.25
CA GLU A 85 8.87 3.39 2.28
C GLU A 85 8.39 2.63 3.51
N ILE A 86 7.14 2.84 3.87
CA ILE A 86 6.56 2.14 5.02
C ILE A 86 6.57 0.63 4.76
N ALA A 87 6.16 0.22 3.57
CA ALA A 87 6.12 -1.20 3.25
C ALA A 87 7.51 -1.82 3.26
N GLU A 88 8.48 -1.14 2.68
CA GLU A 88 9.83 -1.67 2.63
C GLU A 88 10.44 -1.77 4.03
N TYR A 89 10.13 -0.82 4.88
CA TYR A 89 10.65 -0.83 6.22
C TYR A 89 10.05 -2.00 7.00
N ILE A 90 8.75 -2.22 6.88
CA ILE A 90 8.10 -3.33 7.56
C ILE A 90 8.67 -4.65 7.05
N GLU A 91 8.81 -4.77 5.74
CA GLU A 91 9.31 -5.99 5.14
C GLU A 91 10.73 -6.28 5.65
N TYR A 92 11.55 -5.25 5.67
CA TYR A 92 12.92 -5.41 6.14
C TYR A 92 12.97 -5.89 7.59
N LEU A 93 12.14 -5.31 8.43
CA LEU A 93 12.18 -5.64 9.84
C LEU A 93 11.53 -6.98 10.17
N GLN A 94 10.68 -7.48 9.28
CA GLN A 94 10.04 -8.76 9.53
C GLN A 94 10.86 -9.96 9.10
N ASP A 95 11.96 -9.72 8.40
CA ASP A 95 12.80 -10.80 7.94
C ASP A 95 13.50 -11.53 9.06
N ASP A 96 13.56 -10.96 10.26
CA ASP A 96 14.37 -11.48 11.33
C ASP A 96 13.63 -11.32 12.63
N GLU A 97 13.57 -12.39 13.41
CA GLU A 97 12.88 -12.37 14.67
C GLU A 97 13.39 -11.29 15.59
N TYR A 98 14.69 -11.10 15.59
CA TYR A 98 15.31 -10.08 16.42
C TYR A 98 14.85 -8.71 15.93
N LYS A 99 14.69 -8.55 14.62
CA LYS A 99 14.29 -7.27 14.08
C LYS A 99 12.82 -6.97 14.36
N GLU A 100 12.03 -8.01 14.58
CA GLU A 100 10.63 -7.78 14.89
C GLU A 100 10.45 -7.01 16.18
N ASP A 101 11.25 -7.33 17.17
CA ASP A 101 11.16 -6.61 18.43
C ASP A 101 11.56 -5.16 18.23
N LEU A 102 12.60 -4.95 17.46
CA LEU A 102 13.06 -3.62 17.18
C LEU A 102 12.02 -2.86 16.39
N PHE A 103 11.39 -3.56 15.45
CA PHE A 103 10.38 -2.95 14.61
C PHE A 103 9.21 -2.46 15.46
N THR A 104 8.76 -3.24 16.41
CA THR A 104 7.64 -2.86 17.26
C THR A 104 7.97 -1.57 18.00
N ALA A 105 9.16 -1.47 18.52
CA ALA A 105 9.57 -0.28 19.25
C ALA A 105 9.60 0.93 18.32
N VAL A 106 10.12 0.75 17.12
CA VAL A 106 10.21 1.85 16.18
C VAL A 106 8.83 2.27 15.71
N TYR A 107 7.97 1.30 15.43
CA TYR A 107 6.63 1.61 14.97
C TYR A 107 5.90 2.42 16.03
N ASN A 108 5.99 2.02 17.27
CA ASN A 108 5.32 2.75 18.34
C ASN A 108 5.84 4.16 18.43
N SER A 109 7.10 4.36 18.16
CA SER A 109 7.69 5.68 18.19
C SER A 109 7.19 6.54 17.05
N ILE A 110 7.02 5.95 15.88
CA ILE A 110 6.55 6.68 14.72
C ILE A 110 5.06 6.97 14.83
N ALA A 111 4.30 6.03 15.31
CA ALA A 111 2.85 6.14 15.33
C ALA A 111 2.33 6.97 16.49
N SER A 112 3.14 7.20 17.46
CA SER A 112 2.71 8.02 18.58
C SER A 112 3.05 9.49 18.33
#